data_08a60b8a6158a307bdd2a074d41b3c2e
#
_entry.id   08a60b8a6158a307bdd2a074d41b3c2e
#
_cell.length_a   1.000
_cell.length_b   1.000
_cell.length_c   1.000
_cell.angle_alpha   90.00
_cell.angle_beta   90.00
_cell.angle_gamma   90.00
#
_symmetry.space_group_name_H-M   'P 1'
#
loop_
_entity.id
_entity.type
_entity.pdbx_description
1 polymer ?
#
loop_
_entity_poly.entity_id
_entity_poly.type
_entity_poly.pdbx_seq_one_letter_code
_entity_poly.pdbx_strand_id
1 'polypeptide(L)'
;ESESNQETEEDKFNRVDILAESDKGELTIIEIQNNRELTYFHRMLYGVSKAITDYIDLGNDYDKVRKVYSINIVYFELGQGNDYVYHGKTYFRGLHNTSDILKLSVRQNQKFFGFGLADGENVLERKEAGDLFPEYYILRVNDFDRIATTPLDQWIEFLKTGSIAPDATAPGLSQARECLRIDTLSSAEKNDYVRHMESIRYQRSVLETRRDEGFV
;
A
#
# COMPACT_ATOMS: atom_id res chain seq x y z
N GLU A 1 8.23 -10.69 -5.54
CA GLU A 1 7.53 -11.85 -6.11
C GLU A 1 6.14 -11.40 -6.55
N SER A 2 5.80 -11.60 -7.80
CA SER A 2 4.44 -11.46 -8.31
C SER A 2 3.75 -12.81 -8.13
N GLU A 3 2.58 -12.79 -7.51
CA GLU A 3 1.73 -13.96 -7.23
C GLU A 3 2.26 -14.88 -6.11
N SER A 4 1.86 -14.63 -4.85
CA SER A 4 2.16 -15.53 -3.74
C SER A 4 1.32 -16.81 -3.82
N ASN A 5 1.96 -17.93 -3.52
CA ASN A 5 1.47 -19.28 -3.70
C ASN A 5 0.24 -19.63 -2.84
N GLN A 6 -0.68 -20.33 -3.47
CA GLN A 6 -1.69 -21.12 -2.80
C GLN A 6 -1.03 -22.44 -2.35
N GLU A 7 -0.86 -22.67 -1.04
CA GLU A 7 -0.25 -23.88 -0.52
C GLU A 7 -1.23 -25.06 -0.43
N THR A 8 -2.54 -24.78 -0.35
CA THR A 8 -3.60 -25.81 -0.34
C THR A 8 -4.80 -25.37 -1.17
N GLU A 9 -5.59 -26.34 -1.70
CA GLU A 9 -6.86 -26.06 -2.42
C GLU A 9 -7.94 -25.42 -1.54
N GLU A 10 -7.81 -25.50 -0.21
CA GLU A 10 -8.74 -24.94 0.76
C GLU A 10 -8.39 -23.49 1.17
N ASP A 11 -7.20 -23.00 0.84
CA ASP A 11 -6.82 -21.62 1.10
C ASP A 11 -7.65 -20.66 0.27
N LYS A 12 -8.30 -19.71 0.95
CA LYS A 12 -8.94 -18.59 0.27
C LYS A 12 -7.92 -17.91 -0.62
N PHE A 13 -8.25 -17.77 -1.89
CA PHE A 13 -7.47 -17.00 -2.85
C PHE A 13 -7.18 -15.61 -2.28
N ASN A 14 -5.97 -15.43 -1.79
CA ASN A 14 -5.44 -14.14 -1.41
C ASN A 14 -4.10 -13.94 -2.11
N ARG A 15 -4.19 -13.66 -3.41
CA ARG A 15 -3.01 -13.23 -4.17
C ARG A 15 -2.83 -11.75 -3.92
N VAL A 16 -1.72 -11.39 -3.33
CA VAL A 16 -1.27 -10.00 -3.34
C VAL A 16 -0.66 -9.71 -4.72
N ASP A 17 -1.01 -8.55 -5.29
CA ASP A 17 -0.51 -8.20 -6.63
C ASP A 17 1.01 -8.02 -6.60
N ILE A 18 1.53 -7.34 -5.58
CA ILE A 18 2.98 -7.15 -5.38
C ILE A 18 3.29 -7.30 -3.90
N LEU A 19 4.30 -8.11 -3.59
CA LEU A 19 4.93 -8.18 -2.27
C LEU A 19 6.40 -7.80 -2.40
N ALA A 20 6.81 -6.78 -1.66
CA ALA A 20 8.18 -6.30 -1.61
C ALA A 20 8.74 -6.39 -0.19
N GLU A 21 10.04 -6.61 -0.07
CA GLU A 21 10.78 -6.58 1.18
C GLU A 21 11.81 -5.47 1.14
N SER A 22 11.88 -4.65 2.19
CA SER A 22 12.90 -3.63 2.35
C SER A 22 14.22 -4.22 2.87
N ASP A 23 15.33 -3.48 2.76
CA ASP A 23 16.63 -3.86 3.33
C ASP A 23 16.58 -4.04 4.87
N LYS A 24 15.54 -3.51 5.51
CA LYS A 24 15.29 -3.67 6.95
C LYS A 24 14.42 -4.88 7.27
N GLY A 25 14.01 -5.66 6.28
CA GLY A 25 13.11 -6.80 6.43
C GLY A 25 11.64 -6.42 6.65
N GLU A 26 11.25 -5.17 6.38
CA GLU A 26 9.86 -4.74 6.41
C GLU A 26 9.14 -5.20 5.14
N LEU A 27 7.90 -5.64 5.27
CA LEU A 27 7.10 -6.12 4.15
C LEU A 27 6.19 -5.01 3.63
N THR A 28 6.11 -4.86 2.33
CA THR A 28 5.17 -3.95 1.67
C THR A 28 4.29 -4.76 0.72
N ILE A 29 2.99 -4.76 1.01
CA ILE A 29 1.95 -5.32 0.14
C ILE A 29 1.39 -4.18 -0.68
N ILE A 30 1.32 -4.34 -2.01
CA ILE A 30 0.64 -3.42 -2.90
C ILE A 30 -0.47 -4.18 -3.60
N GLU A 31 -1.70 -3.71 -3.43
CA GLU A 31 -2.91 -4.24 -4.05
C GLU A 31 -3.50 -3.20 -4.99
N ILE A 32 -3.88 -3.62 -6.19
CA ILE A 32 -4.53 -2.76 -7.19
C ILE A 32 -5.91 -3.33 -7.46
N GLN A 33 -6.95 -2.64 -6.97
CA GLN A 33 -8.33 -3.11 -7.08
C GLN A 33 -9.18 -2.19 -7.95
N ASN A 34 -9.64 -2.75 -9.06
CA ASN A 34 -10.46 -2.03 -10.02
C ASN A 34 -11.96 -2.17 -9.73
N ASN A 35 -12.38 -3.34 -9.26
CA ASN A 35 -13.78 -3.66 -9.06
C ASN A 35 -14.22 -3.35 -7.63
N ARG A 36 -15.42 -2.76 -7.49
CA ARG A 36 -15.99 -2.47 -6.18
C ARG A 36 -16.25 -3.76 -5.40
N GLU A 37 -15.68 -3.84 -4.21
CA GLU A 37 -15.87 -4.94 -3.26
C GLU A 37 -16.30 -4.39 -1.90
N LEU A 38 -17.50 -4.76 -1.43
CA LEU A 38 -18.03 -4.27 -0.15
C LEU A 38 -17.23 -4.77 1.06
N THR A 39 -16.58 -5.92 0.91
CA THR A 39 -15.79 -6.56 1.97
C THR A 39 -14.30 -6.21 1.89
N TYR A 40 -13.91 -5.22 1.10
CA TYR A 40 -12.52 -4.93 0.81
C TYR A 40 -11.68 -4.62 2.06
N PHE A 41 -12.23 -3.94 3.06
CA PHE A 41 -11.53 -3.72 4.34
C PHE A 41 -11.18 -5.03 5.05
N HIS A 42 -12.06 -6.04 4.99
CA HIS A 42 -11.78 -7.36 5.56
C HIS A 42 -10.70 -8.09 4.75
N ARG A 43 -10.69 -7.92 3.44
CA ARG A 43 -9.66 -8.46 2.56
C ARG A 43 -8.29 -7.85 2.87
N MET A 44 -8.21 -6.54 3.05
CA MET A 44 -6.98 -5.85 3.48
C MET A 44 -6.45 -6.43 4.79
N LEU A 45 -7.31 -6.55 5.80
CA LEU A 45 -6.95 -7.11 7.10
C LEU A 45 -6.48 -8.56 7.00
N TYR A 46 -7.20 -9.39 6.21
CA TYR A 46 -6.83 -10.78 5.98
C TYR A 46 -5.47 -10.90 5.28
N GLY A 47 -5.23 -10.12 4.21
CA GLY A 47 -3.97 -10.12 3.45
C GLY A 47 -2.77 -9.79 4.32
N VAL A 48 -2.88 -8.76 5.16
CA VAL A 48 -1.82 -8.40 6.11
C VAL A 48 -1.60 -9.50 7.14
N SER A 49 -2.67 -10.10 7.69
CA SER A 49 -2.56 -11.18 8.67
C SER A 49 -1.88 -12.41 8.08
N LYS A 50 -2.21 -12.75 6.82
CA LYS A 50 -1.58 -13.84 6.10
C LYS A 50 -0.10 -13.55 5.86
N ALA A 51 0.27 -12.37 5.38
CA ALA A 51 1.67 -12.00 5.20
C ALA A 51 2.48 -12.10 6.50
N ILE A 52 1.92 -11.69 7.64
CA ILE A 52 2.59 -11.83 8.94
C ILE A 52 2.83 -13.31 9.25
N THR A 53 1.83 -14.17 9.04
CA THR A 53 1.94 -15.61 9.37
C THR A 53 2.85 -16.37 8.41
N ASP A 54 2.86 -16.01 7.13
CA ASP A 54 3.68 -16.67 6.11
C ASP A 54 5.19 -16.37 6.27
N TYR A 55 5.51 -15.23 6.88
CA TYR A 55 6.91 -14.79 7.08
C TYR A 55 7.45 -15.04 8.48
N ILE A 56 6.73 -15.77 9.32
CA ILE A 56 7.21 -16.25 10.61
C ILE A 56 7.22 -17.79 10.61
N ASP A 57 8.39 -18.40 10.67
CA ASP A 57 8.50 -19.86 10.73
C ASP A 57 8.01 -20.40 12.08
N LEU A 58 7.48 -21.62 12.05
CA LEU A 58 7.05 -22.31 13.25
C LEU A 58 8.24 -22.50 14.22
N GLY A 59 8.10 -21.97 15.43
CA GLY A 59 9.15 -22.05 16.45
C GLY A 59 10.08 -20.84 16.53
N ASN A 60 9.91 -19.85 15.64
CA ASN A 60 10.62 -18.58 15.76
C ASN A 60 10.13 -17.74 16.95
N ASP A 61 11.01 -16.92 17.48
CA ASP A 61 10.66 -15.94 18.50
C ASP A 61 9.72 -14.86 17.92
N TYR A 62 8.81 -14.34 18.75
CA TYR A 62 7.86 -13.28 18.33
C TYR A 62 8.53 -11.98 17.87
N ASP A 63 9.79 -11.76 18.19
CA ASP A 63 10.56 -10.61 17.70
C ASP A 63 10.90 -10.70 16.20
N LYS A 64 10.61 -11.84 15.57
CA LYS A 64 10.72 -12.06 14.12
C LYS A 64 9.46 -11.64 13.35
N VAL A 65 8.38 -11.27 14.04
CA VAL A 65 7.20 -10.69 13.37
C VAL A 65 7.61 -9.38 12.68
N ARG A 66 7.43 -9.34 11.37
CA ARG A 66 7.87 -8.22 10.53
C ARG A 66 6.85 -7.09 10.52
N LYS A 67 7.31 -5.86 10.39
CA LYS A 67 6.47 -4.71 10.05
C LYS A 67 5.88 -4.91 8.66
N VAL A 68 4.57 -4.65 8.53
CA VAL A 68 3.87 -4.73 7.25
C VAL A 68 3.26 -3.38 6.90
N TYR A 69 3.50 -2.91 5.68
CA TYR A 69 2.81 -1.80 5.06
C TYR A 69 1.85 -2.36 4.00
N SER A 70 0.58 -1.99 4.06
CA SER A 70 -0.43 -2.37 3.07
C SER A 70 -0.85 -1.14 2.27
N ILE A 71 -0.46 -1.09 1.00
CA ILE A 71 -0.77 -0.02 0.06
C ILE A 71 -1.88 -0.51 -0.85
N ASN A 72 -3.05 0.12 -0.77
CA ASN A 72 -4.25 -0.28 -1.47
C ASN A 72 -4.65 0.80 -2.48
N ILE A 73 -4.44 0.52 -3.74
CA ILE A 73 -4.74 1.40 -4.87
C ILE A 73 -6.11 1.01 -5.40
N VAL A 74 -7.12 1.84 -5.17
CA VAL A 74 -8.50 1.52 -5.52
C VAL A 74 -9.05 2.50 -6.55
N TYR A 75 -9.74 1.95 -7.58
CA TYR A 75 -10.39 2.70 -8.65
C TYR A 75 -11.91 2.78 -8.45
N PHE A 76 -12.38 2.60 -7.23
CA PHE A 76 -13.78 2.73 -6.86
C PHE A 76 -13.89 3.50 -5.54
N GLU A 77 -15.08 3.96 -5.23
CA GLU A 77 -15.38 4.63 -3.98
C GLU A 77 -15.32 3.62 -2.82
N LEU A 78 -14.29 3.71 -1.99
CA LEU A 78 -14.08 2.89 -0.80
C LEU A 78 -14.29 3.74 0.45
N GLY A 79 -15.40 3.48 1.16
CA GLY A 79 -15.78 4.27 2.32
C GLY A 79 -16.29 5.68 1.94
N GLN A 80 -16.54 6.51 2.95
CA GLN A 80 -16.99 7.88 2.80
C GLN A 80 -15.94 8.84 3.38
N GLY A 81 -15.60 9.88 2.64
CA GLY A 81 -14.63 10.89 3.05
C GLY A 81 -14.21 11.76 1.88
N ASN A 82 -13.55 12.88 2.17
CA ASN A 82 -13.24 13.94 1.21
C ASN A 82 -11.79 13.93 0.71
N ASP A 83 -10.98 12.96 1.16
CA ASP A 83 -9.59 12.85 0.75
C ASP A 83 -9.42 11.66 -0.21
N TYR A 84 -8.39 11.71 -1.04
CA TYR A 84 -8.00 10.64 -1.94
C TYR A 84 -6.93 9.73 -1.36
N VAL A 85 -6.29 10.11 -0.22
CA VAL A 85 -5.33 9.29 0.52
C VAL A 85 -5.73 9.17 1.97
N TYR A 86 -5.82 7.95 2.45
CA TYR A 86 -6.07 7.65 3.85
C TYR A 86 -4.93 6.81 4.42
N HIS A 87 -4.49 7.18 5.63
CA HIS A 87 -3.47 6.44 6.37
C HIS A 87 -4.06 5.87 7.65
N GLY A 88 -4.01 4.56 7.79
CA GLY A 88 -4.41 3.82 8.98
C GLY A 88 -3.21 3.34 9.77
N LYS A 89 -3.14 3.72 11.06
CA LYS A 89 -2.08 3.33 11.99
C LYS A 89 -2.70 2.95 13.33
N THR A 90 -2.09 1.99 14.02
CA THR A 90 -2.49 1.60 15.37
C THR A 90 -1.89 2.54 16.41
N TYR A 91 -2.73 3.00 17.34
CA TYR A 91 -2.31 3.81 18.48
C TYR A 91 -2.77 3.17 19.79
N PHE A 92 -1.88 3.08 20.75
CA PHE A 92 -2.21 2.71 22.13
C PHE A 92 -2.25 3.97 22.99
N ARG A 93 -3.45 4.46 23.26
CA ARG A 93 -3.69 5.68 24.04
C ARG A 93 -4.21 5.35 25.42
N GLY A 94 -3.78 6.13 26.42
CA GLY A 94 -4.32 6.05 27.78
C GLY A 94 -5.83 6.30 27.80
N LEU A 95 -6.61 5.45 28.46
CA LEU A 95 -8.06 5.64 28.57
C LEU A 95 -8.42 6.88 29.38
N HIS A 96 -7.62 7.23 30.38
CA HIS A 96 -7.85 8.39 31.25
C HIS A 96 -7.19 9.67 30.74
N ASN A 97 -6.19 9.53 29.85
CA ASN A 97 -5.51 10.64 29.19
C ASN A 97 -5.21 10.24 27.74
N THR A 98 -6.04 10.70 26.81
CA THR A 98 -5.93 10.36 25.39
C THR A 98 -4.72 10.97 24.69
N SER A 99 -4.05 11.94 25.32
CA SER A 99 -2.78 12.50 24.84
C SER A 99 -1.58 11.63 25.22
N ASP A 100 -1.74 10.71 26.17
CA ASP A 100 -0.71 9.77 26.56
C ASP A 100 -0.66 8.60 25.59
N ILE A 101 0.40 8.54 24.80
CA ILE A 101 0.66 7.47 23.82
C ILE A 101 1.68 6.53 24.40
N LEU A 102 1.36 5.22 24.43
CA LEU A 102 2.25 4.19 24.94
C LEU A 102 3.51 4.09 24.06
N LYS A 103 4.67 4.36 24.65
CA LYS A 103 5.97 4.28 23.99
C LYS A 103 6.71 3.02 24.40
N LEU A 104 7.56 2.53 23.54
CA LEU A 104 8.45 1.42 23.84
C LEU A 104 9.50 1.83 24.87
N SER A 105 9.86 0.92 25.76
CA SER A 105 11.01 1.10 26.66
C SER A 105 12.33 1.11 25.86
N VAL A 106 13.42 1.61 26.43
CA VAL A 106 14.75 1.61 25.80
C VAL A 106 15.16 0.20 25.35
N ARG A 107 14.93 -0.81 26.22
CA ARG A 107 15.26 -2.21 25.89
C ARG A 107 14.43 -2.76 24.73
N GLN A 108 13.14 -2.42 24.64
CA GLN A 108 12.28 -2.81 23.54
C GLN A 108 12.70 -2.13 22.23
N ASN A 109 13.02 -0.83 22.26
CA ASN A 109 13.55 -0.12 21.10
C ASN A 109 14.85 -0.76 20.58
N GLN A 110 15.78 -1.09 21.47
CA GLN A 110 17.03 -1.77 21.12
C GLN A 110 16.76 -3.14 20.49
N LYS A 111 15.87 -3.94 21.08
CA LYS A 111 15.57 -5.29 20.60
C LYS A 111 14.85 -5.27 19.25
N PHE A 112 13.87 -4.39 19.05
CA PHE A 112 13.01 -4.41 17.87
C PHE A 112 13.56 -3.61 16.68
N PHE A 113 14.31 -2.55 16.93
CA PHE A 113 14.81 -1.65 15.89
C PHE A 113 16.32 -1.56 15.78
N GLY A 114 17.06 -2.32 16.62
CA GLY A 114 18.52 -2.42 16.53
C GLY A 114 19.29 -1.13 16.84
N PHE A 115 18.64 -0.13 17.45
CA PHE A 115 19.33 1.12 17.85
C PHE A 115 20.27 0.83 19.03
N GLY A 116 21.54 0.59 18.70
CA GLY A 116 22.61 0.49 19.68
C GLY A 116 22.91 1.85 20.33
N LEU A 117 23.41 1.81 21.57
CA LEU A 117 23.93 2.97 22.30
C LEU A 117 25.29 3.48 21.74
N ALA A 118 25.68 3.09 20.52
CA ALA A 118 26.91 3.51 19.89
C ALA A 118 26.67 4.82 19.13
N ASP A 119 27.44 5.82 19.49
CA ASP A 119 27.61 7.11 18.84
C ASP A 119 26.63 8.24 19.18
N GLY A 120 26.70 8.76 20.41
CA GLY A 120 26.60 10.19 20.72
C GLY A 120 25.50 11.08 20.16
N GLU A 121 24.76 10.64 19.19
CA GLU A 121 23.65 11.36 18.60
C GLU A 121 22.33 10.95 19.23
N ASN A 122 21.52 11.93 19.58
CA ASN A 122 20.27 11.86 20.34
C ASN A 122 19.35 10.68 19.94
N VAL A 123 19.59 9.56 20.54
CA VAL A 123 18.81 8.30 20.48
C VAL A 123 17.54 8.45 21.28
N LEU A 124 16.65 9.39 21.01
CA LEU A 124 15.54 9.57 21.92
C LEU A 124 14.19 9.85 21.25
N GLU A 125 14.01 9.54 20.02
CA GLU A 125 12.66 9.27 19.57
C GLU A 125 12.29 7.83 19.96
N ARG A 126 11.73 7.70 21.16
CA ARG A 126 11.15 6.44 21.57
C ARG A 126 10.02 6.12 20.63
N LYS A 127 10.18 5.04 19.86
CA LYS A 127 9.12 4.53 19.00
C LYS A 127 7.86 4.25 19.81
N GLU A 128 6.72 4.49 19.22
CA GLU A 128 5.43 4.14 19.81
C GLU A 128 5.22 2.62 19.73
N ALA A 129 4.46 2.05 20.66
CA ALA A 129 4.10 0.63 20.60
C ALA A 129 3.34 0.29 19.31
N GLY A 130 2.57 1.22 18.76
CA GLY A 130 1.86 1.10 17.51
C GLY A 130 2.77 0.97 16.27
N ASP A 131 4.03 1.39 16.35
CA ASP A 131 4.97 1.28 15.22
C ASP A 131 5.33 -0.16 14.85
N LEU A 132 5.09 -1.11 15.76
CA LEU A 132 5.24 -2.55 15.49
C LEU A 132 4.08 -3.13 14.67
N PHE A 133 2.93 -2.47 14.67
CA PHE A 133 1.70 -2.95 14.05
C PHE A 133 1.65 -2.55 12.57
N PRO A 134 0.86 -3.26 11.76
CA PRO A 134 0.69 -2.91 10.36
C PRO A 134 0.19 -1.48 10.15
N GLU A 135 0.62 -0.89 9.04
CA GLU A 135 0.10 0.39 8.55
C GLU A 135 -0.60 0.19 7.21
N TYR A 136 -1.69 0.90 7.02
CA TYR A 136 -2.52 0.80 5.83
C TYR A 136 -2.56 2.15 5.11
N TYR A 137 -2.35 2.12 3.81
CA TYR A 137 -2.53 3.26 2.93
C TYR A 137 -3.61 2.92 1.92
N ILE A 138 -4.60 3.80 1.78
CA ILE A 138 -5.66 3.67 0.78
C ILE A 138 -5.54 4.86 -0.16
N LEU A 139 -5.33 4.59 -1.44
CA LEU A 139 -5.24 5.57 -2.51
C LEU A 139 -6.48 5.44 -3.39
N ARG A 140 -7.42 6.37 -3.24
CA ARG A 140 -8.66 6.46 -4.03
C ARG A 140 -8.37 7.23 -5.32
N VAL A 141 -7.85 6.53 -6.32
CA VAL A 141 -7.28 7.12 -7.53
C VAL A 141 -8.29 8.01 -8.28
N ASN A 142 -9.56 7.58 -8.35
CA ASN A 142 -10.60 8.34 -9.03
C ASN A 142 -10.96 9.66 -8.35
N ASP A 143 -10.72 9.77 -7.04
CA ASP A 143 -11.04 10.97 -6.26
C ASP A 143 -9.94 12.03 -6.33
N PHE A 144 -8.80 11.73 -6.96
CA PHE A 144 -7.75 12.73 -7.20
C PHE A 144 -8.24 13.75 -8.23
N ASP A 145 -8.46 15.00 -7.80
CA ASP A 145 -9.09 16.08 -8.57
C ASP A 145 -8.27 17.36 -8.63
N ARG A 146 -6.99 17.30 -8.19
CA ARG A 146 -6.13 18.48 -8.05
C ARG A 146 -4.87 18.37 -8.90
N ILE A 147 -4.11 19.47 -8.97
CA ILE A 147 -2.79 19.51 -9.59
C ILE A 147 -1.80 18.73 -8.70
N ALA A 148 -1.05 17.82 -9.30
CA ALA A 148 -0.02 17.06 -8.61
C ALA A 148 1.14 17.97 -8.15
N THR A 149 1.26 18.18 -6.84
CA THR A 149 2.28 19.05 -6.25
C THR A 149 3.32 18.29 -5.43
N THR A 150 2.97 17.10 -4.99
CA THR A 150 3.86 16.23 -4.20
C THR A 150 4.29 15.00 -5.02
N PRO A 151 5.39 14.32 -4.64
CA PRO A 151 5.77 13.06 -5.29
C PRO A 151 4.64 12.01 -5.28
N LEU A 152 3.85 11.93 -4.21
CA LEU A 152 2.72 11.01 -4.13
C LEU A 152 1.61 11.40 -5.11
N ASP A 153 1.29 12.69 -5.22
CA ASP A 153 0.28 13.18 -6.17
C ASP A 153 0.68 12.84 -7.61
N GLN A 154 1.96 12.98 -7.97
CA GLN A 154 2.46 12.64 -9.30
C GLN A 154 2.28 11.14 -9.62
N TRP A 155 2.48 10.27 -8.63
CA TRP A 155 2.19 8.85 -8.76
C TRP A 155 0.68 8.58 -8.94
N ILE A 156 -0.17 9.25 -8.15
CA ILE A 156 -1.64 9.08 -8.24
C ILE A 156 -2.16 9.62 -9.57
N GLU A 157 -1.65 10.77 -10.03
CA GLU A 157 -1.98 11.31 -11.37
C GLU A 157 -1.58 10.33 -12.47
N PHE A 158 -0.39 9.76 -12.40
CA PHE A 158 0.04 8.71 -13.33
C PHE A 158 -0.89 7.50 -13.29
N LEU A 159 -1.22 6.97 -12.10
CA LEU A 159 -2.15 5.85 -11.95
C LEU A 159 -3.54 6.16 -12.50
N LYS A 160 -4.00 7.42 -12.35
CA LYS A 160 -5.30 7.87 -12.85
C LYS A 160 -5.34 8.04 -14.36
N THR A 161 -4.28 8.61 -14.93
CA THR A 161 -4.28 9.05 -16.34
C THR A 161 -3.58 8.08 -17.29
N GLY A 162 -2.68 7.24 -16.75
CA GLY A 162 -1.76 6.41 -17.53
C GLY A 162 -0.61 7.21 -18.17
N SER A 163 -0.46 8.49 -17.84
CA SER A 163 0.52 9.39 -18.44
C SER A 163 1.42 10.00 -17.36
N ILE A 164 2.71 10.09 -17.64
CA ILE A 164 3.69 10.73 -16.75
C ILE A 164 4.04 12.10 -17.32
N ALA A 165 3.76 13.16 -16.55
CA ALA A 165 4.07 14.53 -16.94
C ALA A 165 5.59 14.69 -17.24
N PRO A 166 5.98 15.45 -18.30
CA PRO A 166 7.39 15.57 -18.70
C PRO A 166 8.30 16.11 -17.58
N ASP A 167 7.75 16.95 -16.71
CA ASP A 167 8.40 17.61 -15.58
C ASP A 167 8.22 16.86 -14.26
N ALA A 168 7.66 15.65 -14.27
CA ALA A 168 7.50 14.83 -13.07
C ALA A 168 8.87 14.49 -12.44
N THR A 169 8.98 14.75 -11.14
CA THR A 169 10.21 14.61 -10.35
C THR A 169 10.12 13.52 -9.29
N ALA A 170 8.95 12.90 -9.12
CA ALA A 170 8.77 11.84 -8.11
C ALA A 170 9.75 10.68 -8.36
N PRO A 171 10.40 10.19 -7.30
CA PRO A 171 11.30 9.04 -7.41
C PRO A 171 10.60 7.86 -8.06
N GLY A 172 11.26 7.20 -9.02
CA GLY A 172 10.72 6.04 -9.74
C GLY A 172 9.88 6.36 -10.99
N LEU A 173 9.31 7.57 -11.13
CA LEU A 173 8.50 7.90 -12.32
C LEU A 173 9.34 8.00 -13.61
N SER A 174 10.62 8.39 -13.53
CA SER A 174 11.51 8.35 -14.70
C SER A 174 11.75 6.93 -15.19
N GLN A 175 11.96 5.99 -14.27
CA GLN A 175 12.11 4.56 -14.59
C GLN A 175 10.79 3.98 -15.12
N ALA A 176 9.65 4.33 -14.50
CA ALA A 176 8.34 3.94 -15.00
C ALA A 176 8.11 4.44 -16.44
N ARG A 177 8.52 5.67 -16.77
CA ARG A 177 8.44 6.23 -18.13
C ARG A 177 9.25 5.41 -19.13
N GLU A 178 10.45 4.99 -18.77
CA GLU A 178 11.26 4.13 -19.64
C GLU A 178 10.62 2.75 -19.85
N CYS A 179 10.07 2.16 -18.79
CA CYS A 179 9.33 0.89 -18.90
C CYS A 179 8.07 1.00 -19.77
N LEU A 180 7.41 2.17 -19.79
CA LEU A 180 6.20 2.42 -20.58
C LEU A 180 6.47 2.78 -22.03
N ARG A 181 7.72 2.85 -22.47
CA ARG A 181 8.03 3.04 -23.89
C ARG A 181 7.58 1.81 -24.66
N ILE A 182 6.43 1.93 -25.32
CA ILE A 182 5.75 0.84 -26.05
C ILE A 182 6.65 0.22 -27.12
N ASP A 183 7.56 1.00 -27.70
CA ASP A 183 8.56 0.56 -28.68
C ASP A 183 9.60 -0.42 -28.10
N THR A 184 9.84 -0.37 -26.80
CA THR A 184 10.80 -1.26 -26.11
C THR A 184 10.17 -2.49 -25.48
N LEU A 185 8.82 -2.57 -25.37
CA LEU A 185 8.09 -3.69 -24.81
C LEU A 185 8.07 -4.89 -25.76
N SER A 186 8.13 -6.08 -25.22
CA SER A 186 7.86 -7.33 -25.94
C SER A 186 6.38 -7.38 -26.39
N SER A 187 6.07 -8.25 -27.36
CA SER A 187 4.69 -8.40 -27.85
C SER A 187 3.69 -8.81 -26.76
N ALA A 188 4.13 -9.60 -25.76
CA ALA A 188 3.30 -9.99 -24.64
C ALA A 188 3.00 -8.80 -23.72
N GLU A 189 4.04 -8.05 -23.32
CA GLU A 189 3.92 -6.87 -22.47
C GLU A 189 3.08 -5.77 -23.15
N LYS A 190 3.21 -5.58 -24.46
CA LYS A 190 2.35 -4.66 -25.23
C LYS A 190 0.88 -5.05 -25.14
N ASN A 191 0.57 -6.35 -25.28
CA ASN A 191 -0.80 -6.83 -25.19
C ASN A 191 -1.38 -6.68 -23.77
N ASP A 192 -0.56 -6.89 -22.74
CA ASP A 192 -0.97 -6.73 -21.35
C ASP A 192 -1.19 -5.25 -21.02
N TYR A 193 -0.31 -4.36 -21.48
CA TYR A 193 -0.48 -2.92 -21.35
C TYR A 193 -1.75 -2.41 -22.03
N VAL A 194 -2.01 -2.85 -23.27
CA VAL A 194 -3.21 -2.46 -24.02
C VAL A 194 -4.47 -2.93 -23.29
N ARG A 195 -4.52 -4.19 -22.82
CA ARG A 195 -5.64 -4.72 -22.04
C ARG A 195 -5.89 -3.94 -20.75
N HIS A 196 -4.82 -3.58 -20.05
CA HIS A 196 -4.91 -2.78 -18.83
C HIS A 196 -5.50 -1.39 -19.13
N MET A 197 -5.01 -0.70 -20.16
CA MET A 197 -5.51 0.60 -20.58
C MET A 197 -6.98 0.57 -21.06
N GLU A 198 -7.37 -0.50 -21.75
CA GLU A 198 -8.78 -0.72 -22.15
C GLU A 198 -9.68 -0.94 -20.93
N SER A 199 -9.23 -1.69 -19.93
CA SER A 199 -9.95 -1.89 -18.68
C SER A 199 -10.18 -0.56 -17.95
N ILE A 200 -9.14 0.28 -17.81
CA ILE A 200 -9.25 1.62 -17.19
C ILE A 200 -10.25 2.49 -17.97
N ARG A 201 -10.20 2.50 -19.31
CA ARG A 201 -11.14 3.26 -20.16
C ARG A 201 -12.57 2.78 -19.99
N TYR A 202 -12.78 1.47 -20.00
CA TYR A 202 -14.11 0.89 -19.80
C TYR A 202 -14.69 1.27 -18.42
N GLN A 203 -13.92 1.17 -17.37
CA GLN A 203 -14.37 1.53 -16.03
C GLN A 203 -14.71 3.01 -15.92
N ARG A 204 -13.90 3.88 -16.53
CA ARG A 204 -14.21 5.32 -16.59
C ARG A 204 -15.55 5.57 -17.28
N SER A 205 -15.77 4.93 -18.43
CA SER A 205 -17.03 5.04 -19.18
C SER A 205 -18.24 4.55 -18.37
N VAL A 206 -18.09 3.43 -17.64
CA VAL A 206 -19.15 2.90 -16.76
C VAL A 206 -19.46 3.86 -15.61
N LEU A 207 -18.43 4.47 -15.01
CA LEU A 207 -18.61 5.45 -13.94
C LEU A 207 -19.29 6.73 -14.44
N GLU A 208 -18.89 7.24 -15.60
CA GLU A 208 -19.53 8.40 -16.24
C GLU A 208 -21.01 8.10 -16.55
N THR A 209 -21.31 6.95 -17.13
CA THR A 209 -22.70 6.54 -17.41
C THR A 209 -23.54 6.46 -16.15
N ARG A 210 -23.02 5.85 -15.06
CA ARG A 210 -23.73 5.78 -13.77
C ARG A 210 -23.98 7.15 -13.16
N ARG A 211 -23.03 8.06 -13.30
CA ARG A 211 -23.16 9.44 -12.83
C ARG A 211 -24.24 10.19 -13.60
N ASP A 212 -24.29 10.02 -14.92
CA ASP A 212 -25.29 10.63 -15.79
C ASP A 212 -26.69 10.05 -15.56
N GLU A 213 -26.78 8.76 -15.20
CA GLU A 213 -28.04 8.08 -14.85
C GLU A 213 -28.51 8.38 -13.42
N GLY A 214 -27.77 9.14 -12.61
CA GLY A 214 -28.14 9.54 -11.25
C GLY A 214 -28.06 8.41 -10.20
N PHE A 215 -27.27 7.37 -10.45
CA PHE A 215 -27.00 6.27 -9.53
C PHE A 215 -25.80 6.50 -8.61
N VAL A 216 -25.49 7.76 -8.28
CA VAL A 216 -24.43 8.14 -7.30
C VAL A 216 -25.05 8.85 -6.13
#